data_8ab886d5f0e652ab34da563d1172314e
#
_entry.id   8ab886d5f0e652ab34da563d1172314e
#
_cell.length_a   1.000
_cell.length_b   1.000
_cell.length_c   1.000
_cell.angle_alpha   90.00
_cell.angle_beta   90.00
_cell.angle_gamma   90.00
#
_symmetry.space_group_name_H-M   'P 1'
#
loop_
_entity.id
_entity.type
_entity.pdbx_description
1 polymer ?
#
loop_
_entity_poly.entity_id
_entity_poly.type
_entity_poly.pdbx_seq_one_letter_code
_entity_poly.pdbx_strand_id
1 'polypeptide(L)'
;MEVKVIGAGLAGCEAAWQLANRDIDVRLYEMKPKKMTPAHHSPDFAELLCSNSLRGDRLENAVGLLKEELRRLDSLILSCAEATRVEAGGCLAVDRGGFSQMVTEKIRSHPRITVVEEEVTQVPEGPVIIATGPLTSDALSQAIGEYFGETGYLHFFDAAAPLVTAESIDMELAWWQSRYDRGTPDYVNCAMNKEEYEAFWQALTTAQEAEVHGFEDKNVFEGCMPVEVMARRGIDTLRYGPLKPVGLTDPRTGKEPYAVVQLRQDNATGSVFNLVGFQTHLKFGEQKRVFSMIPALKNAEYVRYGVMHQNTFLQSPKLLDRFYADRRNPLVAFAGQMTGVEGYVESTASGYLAAVAMAAKVQGRPLPEFPKTTAIGALGQYISDESVENFQPMNINFSIIAPLEQRIRKKAEKNLAISNRALDVIQALKEAGI
;
A
#
# COMPACT_ATOMS: atom_id res chain seq x y z
N MET A 1 1.05 32.15 1.40
CA MET A 1 1.25 31.44 2.70
C MET A 1 1.91 30.13 2.38
N GLU A 2 2.96 29.73 3.13
CA GLU A 2 3.66 28.47 2.92
C GLU A 2 3.01 27.37 3.77
N VAL A 3 2.90 26.14 3.20
CA VAL A 3 2.46 24.94 3.91
C VAL A 3 3.64 23.99 4.05
N LYS A 4 3.83 23.44 5.23
CA LYS A 4 4.84 22.41 5.50
C LYS A 4 4.26 21.03 5.22
N VAL A 5 5.03 20.16 4.55
CA VAL A 5 4.71 18.74 4.39
C VAL A 5 5.87 17.93 4.96
N ILE A 6 5.60 17.01 5.86
CA ILE A 6 6.62 16.22 6.55
C ILE A 6 6.55 14.78 6.07
N GLY A 7 7.64 14.33 5.43
CA GLY A 7 7.77 13.01 4.80
C GLY A 7 7.48 13.02 3.31
N ALA A 8 8.41 12.52 2.50
CA ALA A 8 8.30 12.40 1.05
C ALA A 8 7.95 10.98 0.60
N GLY A 9 7.05 10.30 1.36
CA GLY A 9 6.38 9.08 0.92
C GLY A 9 5.26 9.38 -0.09
N LEU A 10 4.47 8.35 -0.43
CA LEU A 10 3.36 8.48 -1.40
C LEU A 10 2.39 9.61 -1.01
N ALA A 11 1.93 9.62 0.24
CA ALA A 11 0.98 10.62 0.73
C ALA A 11 1.57 12.03 0.76
N GLY A 12 2.83 12.18 1.19
CA GLY A 12 3.48 13.48 1.28
C GLY A 12 3.82 14.06 -0.09
N CYS A 13 4.29 13.26 -1.04
CA CYS A 13 4.54 13.70 -2.41
C CYS A 13 3.23 14.11 -3.11
N GLU A 14 2.15 13.32 -2.92
CA GLU A 14 0.83 13.68 -3.44
C GLU A 14 0.35 15.00 -2.82
N ALA A 15 0.47 15.15 -1.49
CA ALA A 15 0.05 16.36 -0.80
C ALA A 15 0.84 17.59 -1.26
N ALA A 16 2.16 17.49 -1.34
CA ALA A 16 3.01 18.59 -1.82
C ALA A 16 2.66 19.01 -3.24
N TRP A 17 2.44 18.05 -4.15
CA TRP A 17 2.04 18.29 -5.52
C TRP A 17 0.69 18.99 -5.62
N GLN A 18 -0.30 18.51 -4.87
CA GLN A 18 -1.65 19.09 -4.92
C GLN A 18 -1.71 20.50 -4.33
N LEU A 19 -0.94 20.80 -3.29
CA LEU A 19 -0.80 22.16 -2.74
C LEU A 19 -0.13 23.09 -3.76
N ALA A 20 0.98 22.66 -4.33
CA ALA A 20 1.76 23.46 -5.27
C ALA A 20 0.98 23.80 -6.55
N ASN A 21 0.20 22.85 -7.07
CA ASN A 21 -0.70 23.07 -8.21
C ASN A 21 -1.90 23.98 -7.90
N ARG A 22 -2.11 24.30 -6.59
CA ARG A 22 -3.12 25.28 -6.13
C ARG A 22 -2.50 26.61 -5.70
N ASP A 23 -1.35 26.94 -6.26
CA ASP A 23 -0.61 28.19 -6.02
C ASP A 23 -0.14 28.41 -4.59
N ILE A 24 0.11 27.33 -3.85
CA ILE A 24 0.64 27.36 -2.50
C ILE A 24 2.11 26.96 -2.53
N ASP A 25 2.98 27.77 -1.89
CA ASP A 25 4.37 27.40 -1.73
C ASP A 25 4.48 26.30 -0.65
N VAL A 26 5.24 25.27 -0.97
CA VAL A 26 5.37 24.07 -0.14
C VAL A 26 6.80 23.90 0.32
N ARG A 27 6.98 23.63 1.60
CA ARG A 27 8.24 23.15 2.15
C ARG A 27 8.10 21.69 2.54
N LEU A 28 8.69 20.82 1.70
CA LEU A 28 8.66 19.38 1.90
C LEU A 28 9.91 18.93 2.66
N TYR A 29 9.72 18.39 3.86
CA TYR A 29 10.79 17.83 4.68
C TYR A 29 10.90 16.33 4.47
N GLU A 30 12.11 15.86 4.22
CA GLU A 30 12.43 14.42 4.12
C GLU A 30 13.76 14.16 4.83
N MET A 31 13.80 13.17 5.70
CA MET A 31 15.02 12.85 6.44
C MET A 31 16.07 12.10 5.62
N LYS A 32 15.63 11.41 4.53
CA LYS A 32 16.57 10.77 3.60
C LYS A 32 17.26 11.82 2.72
N PRO A 33 18.49 11.59 2.29
CA PRO A 33 19.37 10.43 2.58
C PRO A 33 20.15 10.54 3.90
N LYS A 34 20.02 11.65 4.67
CA LYS A 34 20.80 11.88 5.89
C LYS A 34 20.47 10.87 6.99
N LYS A 35 19.23 10.46 7.09
CA LYS A 35 18.78 9.43 8.02
C LYS A 35 17.85 8.45 7.27
N MET A 36 18.26 7.19 7.21
CA MET A 36 17.47 6.11 6.62
C MET A 36 16.66 5.39 7.69
N THR A 37 15.49 4.85 7.32
CA THR A 37 14.78 3.88 8.17
C THR A 37 15.34 2.47 7.92
N PRO A 38 15.07 1.50 8.80
CA PRO A 38 15.49 0.11 8.56
C PRO A 38 14.95 -0.53 7.28
N ALA A 39 13.85 0.01 6.72
CA ALA A 39 13.18 -0.55 5.55
C ALA A 39 13.48 0.18 4.23
N HIS A 40 13.90 1.44 4.29
CA HIS A 40 14.26 2.20 3.10
C HIS A 40 15.68 1.91 2.64
N HIS A 41 15.87 1.76 1.33
CA HIS A 41 17.16 1.46 0.70
C HIS A 41 17.55 2.48 -0.37
N SER A 42 16.61 3.32 -0.82
CA SER A 42 16.81 4.36 -1.81
C SER A 42 16.69 5.76 -1.19
N PRO A 43 17.50 6.74 -1.65
CA PRO A 43 17.31 8.14 -1.31
C PRO A 43 16.06 8.75 -1.96
N ASP A 44 15.50 8.07 -2.96
CA ASP A 44 14.36 8.56 -3.73
C ASP A 44 13.07 8.63 -2.91
N PHE A 45 12.16 9.48 -3.35
CA PHE A 45 10.84 9.65 -2.74
C PHE A 45 9.88 8.54 -3.14
N ALA A 46 8.78 8.39 -2.38
CA ALA A 46 7.73 7.42 -2.65
C ALA A 46 8.23 5.98 -2.88
N GLU A 47 9.31 5.56 -2.19
CA GLU A 47 9.83 4.19 -2.28
C GLU A 47 8.77 3.18 -1.84
N LEU A 48 8.52 2.17 -2.72
CA LEU A 48 7.57 1.10 -2.44
C LEU A 48 8.25 -0.03 -1.66
N LEU A 49 7.92 -0.20 -0.39
CA LEU A 49 8.64 -1.09 0.52
C LEU A 49 8.25 -2.57 0.38
N CYS A 50 6.94 -2.89 0.45
CA CYS A 50 6.48 -4.28 0.54
C CYS A 50 6.25 -4.92 -0.84
N SER A 51 5.75 -4.18 -1.82
CA SER A 51 5.36 -4.68 -3.14
C SER A 51 5.51 -3.59 -4.18
N ASN A 52 5.74 -3.96 -5.45
CA ASN A 52 5.66 -3.03 -6.57
C ASN A 52 4.25 -2.92 -7.16
N SER A 53 3.25 -3.55 -6.56
CA SER A 53 1.88 -3.55 -7.04
C SER A 53 1.00 -2.56 -6.28
N LEU A 54 0.26 -1.76 -7.03
CA LEU A 54 -0.84 -0.94 -6.54
C LEU A 54 -2.19 -1.70 -6.61
N ARG A 55 -2.14 -3.02 -6.63
CA ARG A 55 -3.29 -3.95 -6.64
C ARG A 55 -4.18 -3.84 -7.90
N GLY A 56 -5.36 -4.49 -7.85
CA GLY A 56 -6.28 -4.63 -8.98
C GLY A 56 -6.73 -3.28 -9.57
N ASP A 57 -6.77 -3.20 -10.92
CA ASP A 57 -7.00 -1.96 -11.67
C ASP A 57 -8.41 -1.87 -12.30
N ARG A 58 -9.23 -2.90 -12.14
CA ARG A 58 -10.59 -2.95 -12.69
C ARG A 58 -11.59 -2.21 -11.80
N LEU A 59 -12.59 -1.57 -12.40
CA LEU A 59 -13.63 -0.81 -11.69
C LEU A 59 -14.55 -1.68 -10.82
N GLU A 60 -14.61 -2.99 -11.05
CA GLU A 60 -15.32 -3.92 -10.18
C GLU A 60 -14.61 -4.18 -8.84
N ASN A 61 -13.39 -3.65 -8.68
CA ASN A 61 -12.62 -3.64 -7.44
C ASN A 61 -12.61 -2.22 -6.84
N ALA A 62 -12.83 -2.10 -5.55
CA ALA A 62 -12.88 -0.78 -4.90
C ALA A 62 -11.54 -0.01 -5.03
N VAL A 63 -10.39 -0.70 -4.99
CA VAL A 63 -9.09 -0.07 -5.22
C VAL A 63 -8.90 0.37 -6.68
N GLY A 64 -9.52 -0.31 -7.64
CA GLY A 64 -9.55 0.14 -9.04
C GLY A 64 -10.38 1.42 -9.20
N LEU A 65 -11.54 1.49 -8.53
CA LEU A 65 -12.32 2.72 -8.46
C LEU A 65 -11.50 3.86 -7.83
N LEU A 66 -10.86 3.66 -6.69
CA LEU A 66 -10.07 4.70 -6.02
C LEU A 66 -8.94 5.22 -6.91
N LYS A 67 -8.27 4.33 -7.67
CA LYS A 67 -7.28 4.74 -8.66
C LYS A 67 -7.87 5.59 -9.77
N GLU A 68 -9.04 5.21 -10.30
CA GLU A 68 -9.68 5.97 -11.35
C GLU A 68 -10.17 7.35 -10.85
N GLU A 69 -10.64 7.43 -9.62
CA GLU A 69 -10.93 8.72 -8.97
C GLU A 69 -9.68 9.61 -8.93
N LEU A 70 -8.55 9.06 -8.45
CA LEU A 70 -7.28 9.78 -8.38
C LEU A 70 -6.72 10.16 -9.77
N ARG A 71 -6.90 9.31 -10.80
CA ARG A 71 -6.53 9.66 -12.18
C ARG A 71 -7.29 10.89 -12.67
N ARG A 72 -8.60 10.92 -12.47
CA ARG A 72 -9.44 12.05 -12.85
C ARG A 72 -9.12 13.32 -12.08
N LEU A 73 -8.60 13.17 -10.85
CA LEU A 73 -8.17 14.27 -9.97
C LEU A 73 -6.70 14.70 -10.19
N ASP A 74 -6.07 14.26 -11.26
CA ASP A 74 -4.70 14.63 -11.65
C ASP A 74 -3.63 14.29 -10.57
N SER A 75 -3.74 13.08 -9.99
CA SER A 75 -2.78 12.57 -9.01
C SER A 75 -1.38 12.42 -9.60
N LEU A 76 -0.37 12.96 -8.92
CA LEU A 76 1.05 12.75 -9.24
C LEU A 76 1.40 11.27 -9.21
N ILE A 77 1.04 10.60 -8.11
CA ILE A 77 1.42 9.20 -7.87
C ILE A 77 0.84 8.28 -8.94
N LEU A 78 -0.44 8.46 -9.31
CA LEU A 78 -1.04 7.66 -10.37
C LEU A 78 -0.43 7.97 -11.75
N SER A 79 -0.13 9.24 -12.04
CA SER A 79 0.56 9.62 -13.27
C SER A 79 1.93 8.95 -13.41
N CYS A 80 2.72 8.92 -12.34
CA CYS A 80 4.02 8.25 -12.33
C CYS A 80 3.87 6.72 -12.41
N ALA A 81 2.87 6.16 -11.74
CA ALA A 81 2.61 4.72 -11.77
C ALA A 81 2.24 4.23 -13.18
N GLU A 82 1.42 4.98 -13.91
CA GLU A 82 1.09 4.66 -15.31
C GLU A 82 2.31 4.73 -16.23
N ALA A 83 3.15 5.75 -16.05
CA ALA A 83 4.35 5.94 -16.87
C ALA A 83 5.43 4.88 -16.64
N THR A 84 5.41 4.21 -15.48
CA THR A 84 6.38 3.18 -15.09
C THR A 84 5.74 1.80 -14.94
N ARG A 85 4.58 1.60 -15.56
CA ARG A 85 3.81 0.34 -15.52
C ARG A 85 4.65 -0.83 -16.02
N VAL A 86 4.55 -1.94 -15.31
CA VAL A 86 5.01 -3.27 -15.74
C VAL A 86 3.83 -4.22 -15.84
N GLU A 87 3.96 -5.26 -16.64
CA GLU A 87 2.90 -6.25 -16.83
C GLU A 87 2.63 -7.05 -15.54
N ALA A 88 1.37 -7.09 -15.12
CA ALA A 88 0.92 -7.80 -13.92
C ALA A 88 -0.56 -8.20 -14.00
N GLY A 89 -1.01 -8.69 -15.14
CA GLY A 89 -2.38 -9.12 -15.39
C GLY A 89 -3.39 -8.00 -15.16
N GLY A 90 -4.36 -8.22 -14.27
CA GLY A 90 -5.38 -7.22 -13.93
C GLY A 90 -4.99 -6.22 -12.84
N CYS A 91 -3.69 -6.12 -12.50
CA CYS A 91 -3.16 -5.20 -11.49
C CYS A 91 -2.39 -4.04 -12.13
N LEU A 92 -2.31 -2.91 -11.43
CA LEU A 92 -1.34 -1.88 -11.71
C LEU A 92 -0.07 -2.17 -10.90
N ALA A 93 0.98 -2.64 -11.57
CA ALA A 93 2.31 -2.78 -10.99
C ALA A 93 3.31 -1.87 -11.72
N VAL A 94 4.39 -1.50 -11.06
CA VAL A 94 5.35 -0.52 -11.57
C VAL A 94 6.78 -1.07 -11.51
N ASP A 95 7.65 -0.56 -12.38
CA ASP A 95 9.08 -0.63 -12.14
C ASP A 95 9.39 0.18 -10.88
N ARG A 96 9.83 -0.49 -9.82
CA ARG A 96 9.98 0.10 -8.49
C ARG A 96 10.95 1.27 -8.47
N GLY A 97 12.10 1.11 -9.12
CA GLY A 97 13.14 2.14 -9.19
C GLY A 97 12.71 3.32 -10.06
N GLY A 98 12.24 3.04 -11.27
CA GLY A 98 11.78 4.07 -12.20
C GLY A 98 10.61 4.90 -11.65
N PHE A 99 9.70 4.26 -10.90
CA PHE A 99 8.59 4.96 -10.23
C PHE A 99 9.10 5.98 -9.21
N SER A 100 9.93 5.53 -8.26
CA SER A 100 10.47 6.40 -7.19
C SER A 100 11.31 7.53 -7.77
N GLN A 101 12.15 7.23 -8.75
CA GLN A 101 12.96 8.24 -9.45
C GLN A 101 12.06 9.30 -10.12
N MET A 102 11.03 8.87 -10.87
CA MET A 102 10.12 9.79 -11.56
C MET A 102 9.35 10.70 -10.59
N VAL A 103 8.86 10.16 -9.46
CA VAL A 103 8.22 10.97 -8.43
C VAL A 103 9.19 11.99 -7.86
N THR A 104 10.43 11.57 -7.56
CA THR A 104 11.49 12.45 -7.03
C THR A 104 11.80 13.59 -7.98
N GLU A 105 11.98 13.30 -9.27
CA GLU A 105 12.28 14.29 -10.30
C GLU A 105 11.14 15.32 -10.44
N LYS A 106 9.88 14.87 -10.48
CA LYS A 106 8.72 15.77 -10.58
C LYS A 106 8.59 16.69 -9.37
N ILE A 107 8.77 16.16 -8.16
CA ILE A 107 8.70 16.95 -6.92
C ILE A 107 9.84 17.96 -6.87
N ARG A 108 11.09 17.55 -7.13
CA ARG A 108 12.27 18.43 -7.09
C ARG A 108 12.26 19.52 -8.18
N SER A 109 11.65 19.25 -9.31
CA SER A 109 11.54 20.20 -10.42
C SER A 109 10.37 21.19 -10.31
N HIS A 110 9.44 20.98 -9.37
CA HIS A 110 8.28 21.85 -9.23
C HIS A 110 8.67 23.20 -8.61
N PRO A 111 8.38 24.36 -9.27
CA PRO A 111 8.89 25.66 -8.85
C PRO A 111 8.38 26.14 -7.48
N ARG A 112 7.25 25.60 -6.99
CA ARG A 112 6.67 25.96 -5.69
C ARG A 112 6.95 24.93 -4.59
N ILE A 113 7.78 23.91 -4.84
CA ILE A 113 8.14 22.92 -3.83
C ILE A 113 9.61 23.09 -3.48
N THR A 114 9.89 23.45 -2.24
CA THR A 114 11.24 23.49 -1.70
C THR A 114 11.46 22.24 -0.86
N VAL A 115 12.36 21.38 -1.28
CA VAL A 115 12.74 20.17 -0.54
C VAL A 115 13.80 20.52 0.51
N VAL A 116 13.56 20.10 1.74
CA VAL A 116 14.50 20.24 2.88
C VAL A 116 14.85 18.85 3.39
N GLU A 117 16.10 18.45 3.19
CA GLU A 117 16.63 17.14 3.64
C GLU A 117 17.01 17.24 5.13
N GLU A 118 16.00 17.12 5.99
CA GLU A 118 16.14 17.24 7.44
C GLU A 118 15.08 16.39 8.16
N GLU A 119 15.47 15.79 9.28
CA GLU A 119 14.53 15.14 10.19
C GLU A 119 13.76 16.18 10.99
N VAL A 120 12.45 16.14 10.93
CA VAL A 120 11.56 16.90 11.79
C VAL A 120 11.28 16.09 13.05
N THR A 121 11.57 16.66 14.22
CA THR A 121 11.49 15.97 15.52
C THR A 121 10.37 16.50 16.43
N GLN A 122 9.63 17.52 15.99
CA GLN A 122 8.52 18.12 16.72
C GLN A 122 7.36 18.35 15.77
N VAL A 123 6.12 18.38 16.28
CA VAL A 123 4.96 18.79 15.48
C VAL A 123 5.10 20.28 15.16
N PRO A 124 5.25 20.69 13.88
CA PRO A 124 5.50 22.08 13.53
C PRO A 124 4.27 22.96 13.78
N GLU A 125 4.51 24.21 14.16
CA GLU A 125 3.44 25.23 14.19
C GLU A 125 3.03 25.67 12.78
N GLY A 126 1.77 26.12 12.65
CA GLY A 126 1.18 26.65 11.43
C GLY A 126 0.61 25.56 10.50
N PRO A 127 0.33 25.90 9.24
CA PRO A 127 -0.23 24.94 8.30
C PRO A 127 0.76 23.83 8.01
N VAL A 128 0.42 22.59 8.39
CA VAL A 128 1.28 21.41 8.21
C VAL A 128 0.48 20.16 7.89
N ILE A 129 1.04 19.31 6.99
CA ILE A 129 0.58 17.95 6.74
C ILE A 129 1.70 16.99 7.12
N ILE A 130 1.47 16.13 8.12
CA ILE A 130 2.40 15.11 8.57
C ILE A 130 2.08 13.81 7.83
N ALA A 131 2.99 13.37 6.96
CA ALA A 131 2.81 12.24 6.04
C ALA A 131 4.01 11.29 6.09
N THR A 132 4.58 11.10 7.27
CA THR A 132 5.80 10.31 7.52
C THR A 132 5.57 8.80 7.46
N GLY A 133 4.32 8.37 7.34
CA GLY A 133 3.93 6.97 7.19
C GLY A 133 4.15 6.14 8.44
N PRO A 134 4.18 4.80 8.30
CA PRO A 134 4.23 3.88 9.42
C PRO A 134 5.62 3.80 10.08
N LEU A 135 6.67 4.28 9.40
CA LEU A 135 8.05 4.28 9.87
C LEU A 135 8.51 5.69 10.27
N THR A 136 7.61 6.45 10.88
CA THR A 136 7.92 7.74 11.50
C THR A 136 9.09 7.60 12.47
N SER A 137 10.03 8.55 12.47
CA SER A 137 11.17 8.52 13.39
C SER A 137 10.72 8.55 14.85
N ASP A 138 11.49 7.93 15.74
CA ASP A 138 11.15 7.82 17.16
C ASP A 138 10.89 9.20 17.79
N ALA A 139 11.73 10.20 17.47
CA ALA A 139 11.60 11.54 18.00
C ALA A 139 10.27 12.20 17.57
N LEU A 140 9.92 12.14 16.27
CA LEU A 140 8.66 12.70 15.81
C LEU A 140 7.47 11.86 16.29
N SER A 141 7.61 10.55 16.37
CA SER A 141 6.57 9.67 16.92
C SER A 141 6.25 10.02 18.36
N GLN A 142 7.28 10.23 19.19
CA GLN A 142 7.11 10.70 20.56
C GLN A 142 6.41 12.08 20.59
N ALA A 143 6.86 13.05 19.80
CA ALA A 143 6.27 14.37 19.73
C ALA A 143 4.78 14.37 19.31
N ILE A 144 4.39 13.48 18.37
CA ILE A 144 2.99 13.29 17.98
C ILE A 144 2.20 12.64 19.15
N GLY A 145 2.79 11.69 19.87
CA GLY A 145 2.20 11.10 21.07
C GLY A 145 1.92 12.15 22.14
N GLU A 146 2.89 13.01 22.44
CA GLU A 146 2.75 14.12 23.36
C GLU A 146 1.69 15.14 22.89
N TYR A 147 1.64 15.41 21.59
CA TYR A 147 0.66 16.32 20.97
C TYR A 147 -0.78 15.81 21.15
N PHE A 148 -1.04 14.53 21.01
CA PHE A 148 -2.39 13.94 21.18
C PHE A 148 -2.67 13.41 22.59
N GLY A 149 -1.66 13.21 23.42
CA GLY A 149 -1.74 12.51 24.70
C GLY A 149 -1.55 11.00 24.58
N GLU A 150 -1.35 10.30 25.69
CA GLU A 150 -0.96 8.87 25.75
C GLU A 150 -1.91 7.90 25.03
N THR A 151 -3.12 8.28 24.69
CA THR A 151 -4.13 7.46 24.03
C THR A 151 -4.11 7.60 22.50
N GLY A 152 -3.18 8.36 21.93
CA GLY A 152 -3.18 8.73 20.50
C GLY A 152 -2.70 7.64 19.55
N TYR A 153 -1.92 6.66 20.01
CA TYR A 153 -1.28 5.65 19.16
C TYR A 153 -1.77 4.23 19.37
N LEU A 154 -1.83 3.51 18.25
CA LEU A 154 -1.98 2.07 18.18
C LEU A 154 -0.84 1.49 17.33
N HIS A 155 -0.44 0.25 17.61
CA HIS A 155 0.65 -0.40 16.89
C HIS A 155 0.14 -1.64 16.15
N PHE A 156 0.68 -1.88 14.95
CA PHE A 156 0.52 -3.13 14.22
C PHE A 156 1.82 -3.50 13.51
N PHE A 157 1.89 -4.74 13.00
CA PHE A 157 3.07 -5.23 12.30
C PHE A 157 2.75 -5.47 10.82
N ASP A 158 3.70 -5.12 9.95
CA ASP A 158 3.65 -5.35 8.52
C ASP A 158 4.91 -6.10 8.07
N ALA A 159 4.77 -7.00 7.11
CA ALA A 159 5.85 -7.82 6.62
C ALA A 159 6.04 -7.66 5.11
N ALA A 160 7.30 -7.57 4.68
CA ALA A 160 7.66 -7.56 3.27
C ALA A 160 7.92 -8.99 2.76
N ALA A 161 7.60 -9.23 1.48
CA ALA A 161 7.91 -10.47 0.79
C ALA A 161 9.33 -10.44 0.18
N PRO A 162 10.01 -11.59 0.05
CA PRO A 162 11.31 -11.68 -0.57
C PRO A 162 11.28 -11.46 -2.07
N LEU A 163 12.43 -11.01 -2.61
CA LEU A 163 12.69 -10.85 -4.03
C LEU A 163 13.80 -11.81 -4.47
N VAL A 164 13.61 -12.46 -5.63
CA VAL A 164 14.58 -13.39 -6.23
C VAL A 164 14.98 -12.95 -7.64
N THR A 165 16.17 -13.34 -8.09
CA THR A 165 16.61 -13.10 -9.47
C THR A 165 15.89 -14.03 -10.44
N ALA A 166 15.56 -13.54 -11.64
CA ALA A 166 14.92 -14.33 -12.70
C ALA A 166 15.76 -15.55 -13.10
N GLU A 167 17.07 -15.37 -13.21
CA GLU A 167 18.02 -16.40 -13.63
C GLU A 167 18.08 -17.59 -12.66
N SER A 168 17.72 -17.38 -11.40
CA SER A 168 17.75 -18.42 -10.37
C SER A 168 16.45 -19.25 -10.29
N ILE A 169 15.43 -18.88 -11.05
CA ILE A 169 14.16 -19.61 -11.14
C ILE A 169 14.30 -20.75 -12.15
N ASP A 170 14.01 -21.97 -11.73
CA ASP A 170 14.00 -23.14 -12.63
C ASP A 170 12.72 -23.13 -13.51
N MET A 171 12.87 -22.60 -14.72
CA MET A 171 11.76 -22.48 -15.67
C MET A 171 11.35 -23.82 -16.32
N GLU A 172 12.08 -24.93 -16.11
CA GLU A 172 11.62 -26.28 -16.48
C GLU A 172 10.54 -26.77 -15.50
N LEU A 173 10.57 -26.26 -14.26
CA LEU A 173 9.63 -26.58 -13.19
C LEU A 173 8.56 -25.49 -12.96
N ALA A 174 8.64 -24.39 -13.70
CA ALA A 174 7.71 -23.28 -13.63
C ALA A 174 7.11 -22.94 -15.00
N TRP A 175 6.02 -22.17 -15.02
CA TRP A 175 5.41 -21.73 -16.28
C TRP A 175 4.72 -20.37 -16.12
N TRP A 176 4.55 -19.69 -17.26
CA TRP A 176 3.83 -18.42 -17.34
C TRP A 176 2.33 -18.65 -17.52
N GLN A 177 1.51 -18.13 -16.61
CA GLN A 177 0.05 -18.13 -16.73
C GLN A 177 -0.57 -17.13 -15.74
N SER A 178 -1.63 -16.46 -16.18
CA SER A 178 -2.53 -15.71 -15.28
C SER A 178 -3.75 -16.57 -14.93
N ARG A 179 -4.30 -16.40 -13.72
CA ARG A 179 -5.45 -17.21 -13.26
C ARG A 179 -6.64 -17.08 -14.18
N TYR A 180 -7.23 -18.21 -14.51
CA TYR A 180 -8.38 -18.33 -15.44
C TYR A 180 -8.07 -17.77 -16.83
N ASP A 181 -6.78 -17.74 -17.23
CA ASP A 181 -6.28 -17.19 -18.49
C ASP A 181 -6.80 -15.76 -18.77
N ARG A 182 -6.92 -14.95 -17.70
CA ARG A 182 -7.40 -13.58 -17.81
C ARG A 182 -6.26 -12.62 -18.08
N GLY A 183 -6.28 -11.99 -19.25
CA GLY A 183 -5.24 -11.07 -19.70
C GLY A 183 -4.02 -11.80 -20.21
N THR A 184 -2.86 -11.19 -20.08
CA THR A 184 -1.56 -11.73 -20.46
C THR A 184 -1.04 -12.73 -19.39
N PRO A 185 -0.17 -13.69 -19.73
CA PRO A 185 0.37 -14.65 -18.77
C PRO A 185 1.51 -14.06 -17.94
N ASP A 186 1.19 -13.09 -17.06
CA ASP A 186 2.15 -12.22 -16.39
C ASP A 186 2.73 -12.77 -15.08
N TYR A 187 2.33 -13.96 -14.67
CA TYR A 187 2.85 -14.61 -13.46
C TYR A 187 3.61 -15.87 -13.79
N VAL A 188 4.80 -16.03 -13.18
CA VAL A 188 5.50 -17.31 -13.15
C VAL A 188 4.90 -18.14 -12.02
N ASN A 189 4.47 -19.37 -12.33
CA ASN A 189 3.80 -20.28 -11.42
C ASN A 189 4.72 -21.45 -11.07
N CYS A 190 4.96 -21.66 -9.77
CA CYS A 190 5.80 -22.72 -9.21
C CYS A 190 4.89 -23.73 -8.51
N ALA A 191 4.67 -24.87 -9.13
CA ALA A 191 3.81 -25.92 -8.59
C ALA A 191 4.50 -26.74 -7.49
N MET A 192 3.68 -27.22 -6.56
CA MET A 192 4.03 -28.30 -5.62
C MET A 192 2.98 -29.39 -5.70
N ASN A 193 3.42 -30.64 -5.67
CA ASN A 193 2.53 -31.78 -5.42
C ASN A 193 2.18 -31.86 -3.93
N LYS A 194 1.40 -32.87 -3.51
CA LYS A 194 0.92 -32.98 -2.15
C LYS A 194 2.06 -33.19 -1.16
N GLU A 195 2.97 -34.09 -1.47
CA GLU A 195 4.10 -34.47 -0.63
C GLU A 195 5.08 -33.28 -0.45
N GLU A 196 5.37 -32.58 -1.54
CA GLU A 196 6.21 -31.37 -1.53
C GLU A 196 5.56 -30.27 -0.69
N TYR A 197 4.26 -30.05 -0.85
CA TYR A 197 3.52 -29.05 -0.07
C TYR A 197 3.47 -29.38 1.42
N GLU A 198 3.19 -30.63 1.78
CA GLU A 198 3.13 -31.05 3.20
C GLU A 198 4.50 -30.91 3.86
N ALA A 199 5.58 -31.28 3.17
CA ALA A 199 6.95 -31.07 3.65
C ALA A 199 7.29 -29.58 3.79
N PHE A 200 6.93 -28.76 2.80
CA PHE A 200 7.07 -27.30 2.85
C PHE A 200 6.30 -26.69 4.01
N TRP A 201 5.01 -27.06 4.18
CA TRP A 201 4.16 -26.57 5.26
C TRP A 201 4.74 -26.93 6.65
N GLN A 202 5.21 -28.17 6.82
CA GLN A 202 5.85 -28.61 8.07
C GLN A 202 7.11 -27.81 8.36
N ALA A 203 7.97 -27.58 7.36
CA ALA A 203 9.18 -26.79 7.50
C ALA A 203 8.88 -25.32 7.81
N LEU A 204 7.85 -24.74 7.18
CA LEU A 204 7.43 -23.35 7.34
C LEU A 204 6.88 -23.11 8.76
N THR A 205 6.02 -24.00 9.26
CA THR A 205 5.38 -23.85 10.59
C THR A 205 6.32 -24.06 11.75
N THR A 206 7.47 -24.73 11.52
CA THR A 206 8.49 -25.02 12.53
C THR A 206 9.76 -24.19 12.37
N ALA A 207 9.81 -23.30 11.37
CA ALA A 207 10.95 -22.45 11.10
C ALA A 207 11.20 -21.42 12.21
N GLN A 208 12.47 -21.03 12.36
CA GLN A 208 12.84 -20.00 13.34
C GLN A 208 12.48 -18.60 12.81
N GLU A 209 11.82 -17.85 13.67
CA GLU A 209 11.44 -16.47 13.41
C GLU A 209 12.48 -15.49 13.93
N ALA A 210 12.56 -14.31 13.31
CA ALA A 210 13.33 -13.20 13.84
C ALA A 210 12.61 -12.65 15.09
N GLU A 211 13.39 -12.26 16.09
CA GLU A 211 12.82 -11.60 17.26
C GLU A 211 12.33 -10.21 16.87
N VAL A 212 11.06 -9.96 17.06
CA VAL A 212 10.43 -8.65 16.86
C VAL A 212 9.83 -8.23 18.21
N HIS A 213 10.41 -7.20 18.82
CA HIS A 213 9.94 -6.70 20.10
C HIS A 213 8.47 -6.26 20.03
N GLY A 214 7.65 -6.78 20.96
CA GLY A 214 6.22 -6.46 21.02
C GLY A 214 5.35 -7.14 19.97
N PHE A 215 5.92 -8.07 19.17
CA PHE A 215 5.13 -8.85 18.23
C PHE A 215 4.21 -9.83 18.94
N GLU A 216 2.91 -9.74 18.64
CA GLU A 216 1.90 -10.76 18.97
C GLU A 216 1.11 -11.06 17.70
N ASP A 217 0.84 -12.34 17.43
CA ASP A 217 0.07 -12.80 16.24
C ASP A 217 -1.28 -12.09 16.06
N LYS A 218 -1.85 -11.58 17.15
CA LYS A 218 -3.14 -10.84 17.14
C LYS A 218 -3.02 -9.41 16.60
N ASN A 219 -1.81 -8.85 16.56
CA ASN A 219 -1.55 -7.45 16.19
C ASN A 219 -1.06 -7.32 14.75
N VAL A 220 -1.26 -8.35 13.91
CA VAL A 220 -0.89 -8.34 12.49
C VAL A 220 -2.08 -7.96 11.64
N PHE A 221 -1.87 -7.04 10.71
CA PHE A 221 -2.89 -6.72 9.71
C PHE A 221 -3.14 -7.91 8.79
N GLU A 222 -4.40 -8.33 8.60
CA GLU A 222 -4.77 -9.52 7.81
C GLU A 222 -4.21 -9.48 6.38
N GLY A 223 -4.14 -8.31 5.74
CA GLY A 223 -3.63 -8.15 4.37
C GLY A 223 -2.12 -8.33 4.22
N CYS A 224 -1.36 -8.22 5.32
CA CYS A 224 0.10 -8.33 5.36
C CYS A 224 0.57 -9.44 6.31
N MET A 225 -0.34 -10.38 6.62
CA MET A 225 -0.05 -11.49 7.52
C MET A 225 1.10 -12.36 7.00
N PRO A 226 2.12 -12.66 7.84
CA PRO A 226 3.21 -13.53 7.46
C PRO A 226 2.72 -14.91 7.03
N VAL A 227 3.38 -15.47 6.01
CA VAL A 227 2.99 -16.74 5.42
C VAL A 227 3.06 -17.89 6.43
N GLU A 228 4.03 -17.87 7.36
CA GLU A 228 4.17 -18.85 8.45
C GLU A 228 3.04 -18.73 9.48
N VAL A 229 2.58 -17.52 9.78
CA VAL A 229 1.43 -17.29 10.67
C VAL A 229 0.14 -17.82 10.04
N MET A 230 -0.06 -17.55 8.74
CA MET A 230 -1.18 -18.15 7.99
C MET A 230 -1.12 -19.68 7.98
N ALA A 231 0.08 -20.25 7.76
CA ALA A 231 0.28 -21.69 7.72
C ALA A 231 -0.11 -22.40 9.03
N ARG A 232 0.15 -21.78 10.19
CA ARG A 232 -0.21 -22.33 11.50
C ARG A 232 -1.72 -22.40 11.76
N ARG A 233 -2.53 -21.65 11.01
CA ARG A 233 -4.01 -21.72 11.11
C ARG A 233 -4.58 -23.03 10.57
N GLY A 234 -3.80 -23.79 9.80
CA GLY A 234 -4.16 -25.11 9.31
C GLY A 234 -3.45 -25.48 8.01
N ILE A 235 -3.28 -26.77 7.75
CA ILE A 235 -2.52 -27.28 6.63
C ILE A 235 -3.08 -26.81 5.25
N ASP A 236 -4.38 -26.60 5.15
CA ASP A 236 -5.01 -26.17 3.91
C ASP A 236 -5.11 -24.63 3.78
N THR A 237 -4.80 -23.86 4.83
CA THR A 237 -5.00 -22.41 4.85
C THR A 237 -4.31 -21.71 3.68
N LEU A 238 -3.06 -22.06 3.40
CA LEU A 238 -2.31 -21.45 2.30
C LEU A 238 -2.89 -21.81 0.92
N ARG A 239 -3.49 -22.98 0.77
CA ARG A 239 -4.12 -23.45 -0.49
C ARG A 239 -5.44 -22.74 -0.78
N TYR A 240 -6.08 -22.13 0.21
CA TYR A 240 -7.22 -21.21 0.04
C TYR A 240 -6.81 -19.74 0.00
N GLY A 241 -5.53 -19.46 0.25
CA GLY A 241 -4.91 -18.14 0.29
C GLY A 241 -3.83 -17.94 -0.80
N PRO A 242 -2.59 -17.60 -0.40
CA PRO A 242 -1.53 -17.23 -1.33
C PRO A 242 -1.08 -18.37 -2.29
N LEU A 243 -1.20 -19.62 -1.87
CA LEU A 243 -0.79 -20.77 -2.67
C LEU A 243 -1.97 -21.48 -3.35
N LYS A 244 -3.07 -20.77 -3.57
CA LYS A 244 -4.28 -21.32 -4.19
C LYS A 244 -3.98 -21.84 -5.61
N PRO A 245 -4.31 -23.10 -5.97
CA PRO A 245 -4.06 -23.64 -7.30
C PRO A 245 -5.16 -23.33 -8.32
N VAL A 246 -6.38 -23.02 -7.85
CA VAL A 246 -7.58 -22.88 -8.68
C VAL A 246 -7.42 -21.86 -9.80
N GLY A 247 -7.76 -22.26 -11.02
CA GLY A 247 -7.66 -21.45 -12.23
C GLY A 247 -6.28 -21.43 -12.86
N LEU A 248 -5.39 -22.35 -12.46
CA LEU A 248 -4.08 -22.59 -13.05
C LEU A 248 -3.98 -24.04 -13.51
N THR A 249 -3.31 -24.27 -14.65
CA THR A 249 -3.06 -25.61 -15.19
C THR A 249 -1.57 -25.78 -15.43
N ASP A 250 -0.96 -26.77 -14.79
CA ASP A 250 0.44 -27.11 -15.03
C ASP A 250 0.58 -27.75 -16.42
N PRO A 251 1.29 -27.14 -17.37
CA PRO A 251 1.42 -27.65 -18.74
C PRO A 251 2.15 -28.98 -18.81
N ARG A 252 2.94 -29.34 -17.78
CA ARG A 252 3.66 -30.63 -17.75
C ARG A 252 2.74 -31.80 -17.44
N THR A 253 1.69 -31.56 -16.68
CA THR A 253 0.73 -32.61 -16.27
C THR A 253 -0.64 -32.48 -16.92
N GLY A 254 -0.97 -31.31 -17.47
CA GLY A 254 -2.28 -30.95 -17.96
C GLY A 254 -3.36 -30.87 -16.88
N LYS A 255 -2.97 -30.75 -15.58
CA LYS A 255 -3.87 -30.76 -14.44
C LYS A 255 -3.65 -29.55 -13.54
N GLU A 256 -4.64 -29.25 -12.71
CA GLU A 256 -4.50 -28.30 -11.61
C GLU A 256 -3.52 -28.87 -10.57
N PRO A 257 -2.48 -28.13 -10.17
CA PRO A 257 -1.53 -28.56 -9.14
C PRO A 257 -2.17 -28.68 -7.75
N TYR A 258 -1.47 -29.29 -6.80
CA TYR A 258 -1.94 -29.32 -5.40
C TYR A 258 -1.81 -27.95 -4.72
N ALA A 259 -0.69 -27.26 -4.95
CA ALA A 259 -0.47 -25.88 -4.51
C ALA A 259 0.43 -25.14 -5.52
N VAL A 260 0.33 -23.81 -5.58
CA VAL A 260 1.12 -22.97 -6.49
C VAL A 260 1.60 -21.71 -5.81
N VAL A 261 2.91 -21.47 -5.86
CA VAL A 261 3.50 -20.17 -5.55
C VAL A 261 3.55 -19.35 -6.83
N GLN A 262 3.02 -18.13 -6.78
CA GLN A 262 3.08 -17.19 -7.90
C GLN A 262 4.20 -16.20 -7.69
N LEU A 263 4.98 -15.96 -8.74
CA LEU A 263 5.99 -14.92 -8.79
C LEU A 263 5.53 -13.82 -9.74
N ARG A 264 5.75 -12.58 -9.36
CA ARG A 264 5.43 -11.42 -10.18
C ARG A 264 6.69 -10.62 -10.45
N GLN A 265 6.82 -10.14 -11.68
CA GLN A 265 7.89 -9.24 -12.09
C GLN A 265 7.93 -7.98 -11.21
N ASP A 266 9.11 -7.61 -10.72
CA ASP A 266 9.32 -6.49 -9.80
C ASP A 266 10.00 -5.27 -10.46
N ASN A 267 10.53 -5.44 -11.68
CA ASN A 267 11.16 -4.37 -12.47
C ASN A 267 10.85 -4.51 -13.96
N ALA A 268 11.03 -3.42 -14.73
CA ALA A 268 10.72 -3.38 -16.17
C ALA A 268 11.55 -4.38 -17.01
N THR A 269 12.76 -4.71 -16.56
CA THR A 269 13.65 -5.62 -17.28
C THR A 269 13.30 -7.11 -17.08
N GLY A 270 12.38 -7.43 -16.17
CA GLY A 270 12.05 -8.82 -15.84
C GLY A 270 13.18 -9.60 -15.17
N SER A 271 14.16 -8.91 -14.60
CA SER A 271 15.32 -9.55 -13.96
C SER A 271 15.11 -9.91 -12.48
N VAL A 272 14.04 -9.40 -11.85
CA VAL A 272 13.71 -9.62 -10.43
C VAL A 272 12.24 -9.96 -10.28
N PHE A 273 11.95 -10.94 -9.42
CA PHE A 273 10.60 -11.42 -9.13
C PHE A 273 10.28 -11.38 -7.64
N ASN A 274 9.06 -10.93 -7.33
CA ASN A 274 8.48 -10.93 -6.00
C ASN A 274 7.70 -12.22 -5.74
N LEU A 275 7.92 -12.88 -4.60
CA LEU A 275 7.11 -14.01 -4.15
C LEU A 275 5.77 -13.50 -3.62
N VAL A 276 4.71 -13.70 -4.40
CA VAL A 276 3.38 -13.14 -4.07
C VAL A 276 2.78 -13.83 -2.85
N GLY A 277 2.46 -13.04 -1.82
CA GLY A 277 1.86 -13.55 -0.58
C GLY A 277 2.84 -14.20 0.39
N PHE A 278 4.15 -13.99 0.19
CA PHE A 278 5.22 -14.51 1.05
C PHE A 278 5.81 -13.45 1.98
N GLN A 279 4.98 -12.54 2.47
CA GLN A 279 5.36 -11.71 3.61
C GLN A 279 5.80 -12.62 4.75
N THR A 280 6.92 -12.30 5.40
CA THR A 280 7.51 -13.20 6.39
C THR A 280 8.40 -12.47 7.40
N HIS A 281 8.46 -12.99 8.63
CA HIS A 281 9.44 -12.60 9.64
C HIS A 281 10.39 -13.74 10.02
N LEU A 282 10.47 -14.78 9.19
CA LEU A 282 11.47 -15.82 9.36
C LEU A 282 12.89 -15.24 9.31
N LYS A 283 13.82 -15.82 10.06
CA LYS A 283 15.25 -15.53 9.94
C LYS A 283 15.71 -15.75 8.49
N PHE A 284 16.66 -14.97 7.98
CA PHE A 284 17.10 -15.05 6.57
C PHE A 284 17.57 -16.46 6.17
N GLY A 285 18.29 -17.15 7.06
CA GLY A 285 18.68 -18.55 6.83
C GLY A 285 17.50 -19.50 6.69
N GLU A 286 16.44 -19.28 7.46
CA GLU A 286 15.21 -20.06 7.40
C GLU A 286 14.41 -19.75 6.13
N GLN A 287 14.34 -18.50 5.71
CA GLN A 287 13.70 -18.14 4.43
C GLN A 287 14.37 -18.90 3.28
N LYS A 288 15.71 -18.88 3.22
CA LYS A 288 16.44 -19.62 2.21
C LYS A 288 16.17 -21.12 2.31
N ARG A 289 16.24 -21.71 3.48
CA ARG A 289 16.02 -23.15 3.70
C ARG A 289 14.61 -23.59 3.32
N VAL A 290 13.59 -22.88 3.82
CA VAL A 290 12.19 -23.26 3.64
C VAL A 290 11.71 -22.99 2.21
N PHE A 291 12.00 -21.81 1.67
CA PHE A 291 11.48 -21.46 0.34
C PHE A 291 12.22 -22.19 -0.79
N SER A 292 13.47 -22.69 -0.56
CA SER A 292 14.15 -23.60 -1.50
C SER A 292 13.49 -25.00 -1.59
N MET A 293 12.54 -25.31 -0.72
CA MET A 293 11.75 -26.56 -0.82
C MET A 293 10.68 -26.49 -1.93
N ILE A 294 10.39 -25.29 -2.44
CA ILE A 294 9.55 -25.07 -3.62
C ILE A 294 10.40 -25.49 -4.84
N PRO A 295 10.01 -26.53 -5.62
CA PRO A 295 10.91 -27.14 -6.61
C PRO A 295 11.55 -26.15 -7.57
N ALA A 296 10.78 -25.20 -8.13
CA ALA A 296 11.30 -24.20 -9.06
C ALA A 296 12.20 -23.12 -8.37
N LEU A 297 12.22 -23.04 -7.05
CA LEU A 297 13.01 -22.08 -6.27
C LEU A 297 14.16 -22.74 -5.50
N LYS A 298 14.48 -24.00 -5.81
CA LYS A 298 15.52 -24.77 -5.10
C LYS A 298 16.87 -24.04 -5.07
N ASN A 299 17.20 -23.35 -6.13
CA ASN A 299 18.47 -22.63 -6.29
C ASN A 299 18.26 -21.10 -6.29
N ALA A 300 17.13 -20.61 -5.77
CA ALA A 300 16.77 -19.20 -5.82
C ALA A 300 17.84 -18.32 -5.14
N GLU A 301 18.21 -17.25 -5.84
CA GLU A 301 19.11 -16.20 -5.34
C GLU A 301 18.29 -14.99 -4.90
N TYR A 302 18.43 -14.64 -3.62
CA TYR A 302 17.64 -13.57 -3.02
C TYR A 302 18.31 -12.22 -3.23
N VAL A 303 17.63 -11.32 -3.94
CA VAL A 303 17.99 -9.90 -4.03
C VAL A 303 17.67 -9.20 -2.71
N ARG A 304 16.54 -9.59 -2.08
CA ARG A 304 16.09 -9.09 -0.79
C ARG A 304 15.35 -10.19 -0.05
N TYR A 305 15.62 -10.32 1.24
CA TYR A 305 14.82 -11.17 2.13
C TYR A 305 13.57 -10.43 2.62
N GLY A 306 12.56 -11.20 3.00
CA GLY A 306 11.41 -10.68 3.70
C GLY A 306 11.81 -10.19 5.10
N VAL A 307 11.19 -9.10 5.54
CA VAL A 307 11.42 -8.49 6.86
C VAL A 307 10.10 -7.99 7.43
N MET A 308 10.00 -7.97 8.76
CA MET A 308 8.84 -7.42 9.45
C MET A 308 9.21 -6.08 10.08
N HIS A 309 8.28 -5.14 10.03
CA HIS A 309 8.38 -3.83 10.64
C HIS A 309 7.21 -3.59 11.59
N GLN A 310 7.48 -2.97 12.73
CA GLN A 310 6.44 -2.42 13.59
C GLN A 310 5.95 -1.11 12.97
N ASN A 311 4.67 -1.05 12.70
CA ASN A 311 4.00 0.14 12.20
C ASN A 311 3.20 0.81 13.32
N THR A 312 3.14 2.13 13.28
CA THR A 312 2.35 2.92 14.21
C THR A 312 1.25 3.66 13.47
N PHE A 313 0.04 3.67 14.00
CA PHE A 313 -1.07 4.45 13.45
C PHE A 313 -1.85 5.18 14.55
N LEU A 314 -2.51 6.26 14.15
CA LEU A 314 -3.33 7.09 15.03
C LEU A 314 -4.70 6.43 15.26
N GLN A 315 -5.27 6.63 16.44
CA GLN A 315 -6.67 6.34 16.71
C GLN A 315 -7.55 7.43 16.05
N SER A 316 -7.46 7.51 14.73
CA SER A 316 -7.98 8.59 13.90
C SER A 316 -9.44 8.97 14.13
N PRO A 317 -10.41 8.04 14.38
CA PRO A 317 -11.79 8.42 14.61
C PRO A 317 -12.00 9.46 15.71
N LYS A 318 -11.18 9.42 16.76
CA LYS A 318 -11.25 10.36 17.88
C LYS A 318 -10.44 11.64 17.67
N LEU A 319 -9.46 11.59 16.76
CA LEU A 319 -8.44 12.63 16.61
C LEU A 319 -8.66 13.48 15.37
N LEU A 320 -9.07 12.86 14.25
CA LEU A 320 -9.08 13.49 12.94
C LEU A 320 -10.50 13.68 12.40
N ASP A 321 -10.67 14.73 11.61
CA ASP A 321 -11.86 14.93 10.79
C ASP A 321 -11.79 14.16 9.46
N ARG A 322 -12.85 14.20 8.67
CA ARG A 322 -12.92 13.51 7.36
C ARG A 322 -11.91 13.99 6.31
N PHE A 323 -11.23 15.08 6.57
CA PHE A 323 -10.16 15.65 5.76
C PHE A 323 -8.77 15.39 6.37
N TYR A 324 -8.69 14.47 7.32
CA TYR A 324 -7.46 14.09 8.00
C TYR A 324 -6.85 15.21 8.87
N ALA A 325 -7.57 16.30 9.12
CA ALA A 325 -7.10 17.37 10.01
C ALA A 325 -7.43 17.08 11.47
N ASP A 326 -6.56 17.52 12.37
CA ASP A 326 -6.81 17.45 13.81
C ASP A 326 -8.08 18.24 14.14
N ARG A 327 -9.01 17.61 14.84
CA ARG A 327 -10.28 18.20 15.25
C ARG A 327 -10.12 19.44 16.12
N ARG A 328 -9.00 19.56 16.86
CA ARG A 328 -8.68 20.68 17.75
C ARG A 328 -7.95 21.81 17.02
N ASN A 329 -7.16 21.47 15.99
CA ASN A 329 -6.39 22.43 15.20
C ASN A 329 -6.46 22.08 13.70
N PRO A 330 -7.40 22.65 12.95
CA PRO A 330 -7.61 22.30 11.55
C PRO A 330 -6.46 22.71 10.61
N LEU A 331 -5.43 23.39 11.09
CA LEU A 331 -4.21 23.70 10.33
C LEU A 331 -3.11 22.63 10.52
N VAL A 332 -3.35 21.60 11.34
CA VAL A 332 -2.50 20.43 11.46
C VAL A 332 -3.26 19.24 10.88
N ALA A 333 -2.71 18.62 9.86
CA ALA A 333 -3.29 17.44 9.24
C ALA A 333 -2.29 16.28 9.19
N PHE A 334 -2.80 15.06 9.11
CA PHE A 334 -2.02 13.83 8.98
C PHE A 334 -2.42 13.12 7.70
N ALA A 335 -1.52 12.35 7.09
CA ALA A 335 -1.84 11.60 5.87
C ALA A 335 -1.03 10.30 5.79
N GLY A 336 -1.51 9.40 4.95
CA GLY A 336 -0.88 8.10 4.74
C GLY A 336 -1.29 7.05 5.77
N GLN A 337 -0.57 5.95 5.74
CA GLN A 337 -0.88 4.74 6.50
C GLN A 337 -0.98 4.99 8.02
N MET A 338 -0.24 5.98 8.54
CA MET A 338 -0.31 6.38 9.94
C MET A 338 -1.71 6.83 10.39
N THR A 339 -2.61 7.17 9.47
CA THR A 339 -4.01 7.56 9.77
C THR A 339 -4.97 6.37 9.80
N GLY A 340 -4.50 5.14 9.62
CA GLY A 340 -5.33 3.94 9.55
C GLY A 340 -5.94 3.66 8.18
N VAL A 341 -5.52 4.36 7.13
CA VAL A 341 -5.75 3.89 5.76
C VAL A 341 -4.64 2.91 5.39
N GLU A 342 -5.00 1.73 4.89
CA GLU A 342 -4.04 0.69 4.56
C GLU A 342 -3.88 0.56 3.04
N GLY A 343 -2.62 0.67 2.56
CA GLY A 343 -2.25 0.51 1.16
C GLY A 343 -1.73 1.78 0.49
N TYR A 344 -0.99 1.59 -0.60
CA TYR A 344 -0.33 2.68 -1.34
C TYR A 344 -1.31 3.68 -1.95
N VAL A 345 -2.41 3.17 -2.54
CA VAL A 345 -3.43 4.00 -3.20
C VAL A 345 -4.25 4.77 -2.17
N GLU A 346 -4.58 4.13 -1.04
CA GLU A 346 -5.27 4.75 0.08
C GLU A 346 -4.42 5.83 0.75
N SER A 347 -3.12 5.56 0.92
CA SER A 347 -2.16 6.57 1.41
C SER A 347 -2.10 7.78 0.47
N THR A 348 -2.03 7.55 -0.84
CA THR A 348 -2.08 8.61 -1.84
C THR A 348 -3.38 9.43 -1.74
N ALA A 349 -4.52 8.75 -1.64
CA ALA A 349 -5.83 9.40 -1.52
C ALA A 349 -5.96 10.26 -0.26
N SER A 350 -5.41 9.80 0.85
CA SER A 350 -5.37 10.59 2.09
C SER A 350 -4.54 11.85 1.95
N GLY A 351 -3.36 11.76 1.30
CA GLY A 351 -2.50 12.90 0.98
C GLY A 351 -3.20 13.91 0.07
N TYR A 352 -3.89 13.43 -0.96
CA TYR A 352 -4.71 14.25 -1.85
C TYR A 352 -5.78 15.02 -1.06
N LEU A 353 -6.59 14.32 -0.27
CA LEU A 353 -7.72 14.92 0.43
C LEU A 353 -7.28 15.92 1.50
N ALA A 354 -6.22 15.59 2.26
CA ALA A 354 -5.61 16.49 3.24
C ALA A 354 -5.09 17.77 2.57
N ALA A 355 -4.44 17.66 1.42
CA ALA A 355 -3.88 18.79 0.69
C ALA A 355 -4.96 19.72 0.14
N VAL A 356 -6.00 19.17 -0.49
CA VAL A 356 -7.08 19.97 -1.06
C VAL A 356 -7.85 20.73 0.03
N ALA A 357 -8.10 20.08 1.16
CA ALA A 357 -8.72 20.72 2.32
C ALA A 357 -7.81 21.78 2.96
N MET A 358 -6.50 21.50 3.10
CA MET A 358 -5.53 22.48 3.61
C MET A 358 -5.43 23.68 2.67
N ALA A 359 -5.41 23.47 1.36
CA ALA A 359 -5.42 24.56 0.38
C ALA A 359 -6.64 25.45 0.52
N ALA A 360 -7.83 24.86 0.65
CA ALA A 360 -9.06 25.62 0.87
C ALA A 360 -8.99 26.46 2.15
N LYS A 361 -8.51 25.87 3.24
CA LYS A 361 -8.38 26.56 4.55
C LYS A 361 -7.42 27.77 4.47
N VAL A 362 -6.21 27.57 3.93
CA VAL A 362 -5.20 28.65 3.87
C VAL A 362 -5.55 29.74 2.87
N GLN A 363 -6.40 29.44 1.89
CA GLN A 363 -6.90 30.39 0.90
C GLN A 363 -8.24 31.01 1.28
N GLY A 364 -8.82 30.61 2.44
CA GLY A 364 -10.13 31.10 2.89
C GLY A 364 -11.29 30.69 1.98
N ARG A 365 -11.16 29.56 1.28
CA ARG A 365 -12.20 29.01 0.41
C ARG A 365 -13.05 27.95 1.13
N PRO A 366 -14.29 27.72 0.71
CA PRO A 366 -15.09 26.60 1.21
C PRO A 366 -14.36 25.26 1.03
N LEU A 367 -14.54 24.36 2.00
CA LEU A 367 -14.01 23.00 1.88
C LEU A 367 -14.74 22.26 0.77
N PRO A 368 -14.02 21.51 -0.07
CA PRO A 368 -14.64 20.68 -1.09
C PRO A 368 -15.45 19.54 -0.44
N GLU A 369 -16.55 19.15 -1.05
CA GLU A 369 -17.38 18.08 -0.52
C GLU A 369 -17.12 16.77 -1.27
N PHE A 370 -16.41 15.83 -0.62
CA PHE A 370 -16.24 14.46 -1.09
C PHE A 370 -17.24 13.56 -0.35
N PRO A 371 -18.37 13.18 -1.00
CA PRO A 371 -19.41 12.41 -0.34
C PRO A 371 -19.01 10.93 -0.19
N LYS A 372 -19.67 10.23 0.73
CA LYS A 372 -19.50 8.77 0.95
C LYS A 372 -19.82 7.90 -0.27
N THR A 373 -20.41 8.49 -1.31
CA THR A 373 -20.65 7.83 -2.60
C THR A 373 -19.39 7.67 -3.45
N THR A 374 -18.30 8.37 -3.13
CA THR A 374 -16.97 8.22 -3.74
C THR A 374 -16.07 7.37 -2.85
N ALA A 375 -15.06 6.71 -3.43
CA ALA A 375 -14.13 5.89 -2.66
C ALA A 375 -13.24 6.76 -1.76
N ILE A 376 -12.74 7.89 -2.28
CA ILE A 376 -11.91 8.82 -1.51
C ILE A 376 -12.68 9.45 -0.35
N GLY A 377 -13.94 9.84 -0.55
CA GLY A 377 -14.81 10.37 0.50
C GLY A 377 -15.19 9.32 1.54
N ALA A 378 -15.42 8.07 1.13
CA ALA A 378 -15.72 6.97 2.02
C ALA A 378 -14.53 6.63 2.95
N LEU A 379 -13.29 6.70 2.45
CA LEU A 379 -12.09 6.55 3.30
C LEU A 379 -12.01 7.67 4.34
N GLY A 380 -12.17 8.93 3.95
CA GLY A 380 -12.17 10.06 4.88
C GLY A 380 -13.23 9.92 5.98
N GLN A 381 -14.43 9.45 5.62
CA GLN A 381 -15.48 9.20 6.61
C GLN A 381 -15.15 8.01 7.51
N TYR A 382 -14.57 6.94 6.99
CA TYR A 382 -14.18 5.78 7.80
C TYR A 382 -13.18 6.15 8.89
N ILE A 383 -12.12 6.88 8.56
CA ILE A 383 -11.08 7.26 9.53
C ILE A 383 -11.53 8.30 10.55
N SER A 384 -12.66 8.93 10.32
CA SER A 384 -13.22 9.97 11.19
C SER A 384 -14.52 9.57 11.89
N ASP A 385 -14.98 8.33 11.73
CA ASP A 385 -16.22 7.83 12.33
C ASP A 385 -16.04 7.48 13.81
N GLU A 386 -16.45 8.37 14.68
CA GLU A 386 -16.35 8.24 16.14
C GLU A 386 -17.12 7.05 16.71
N SER A 387 -18.06 6.46 15.93
CA SER A 387 -18.81 5.29 16.35
C SER A 387 -18.01 3.98 16.28
N VAL A 388 -16.82 4.00 15.67
CA VAL A 388 -15.95 2.83 15.56
C VAL A 388 -15.16 2.63 16.85
N GLU A 389 -15.58 1.68 17.69
CA GLU A 389 -14.94 1.37 18.96
C GLU A 389 -13.57 0.71 18.81
N ASN A 390 -13.46 -0.28 17.91
CA ASN A 390 -12.24 -1.03 17.63
C ASN A 390 -11.67 -0.63 16.27
N PHE A 391 -11.09 0.56 16.19
CA PHE A 391 -10.52 1.06 14.96
C PHE A 391 -9.31 0.23 14.52
N GLN A 392 -9.34 -0.22 13.26
CA GLN A 392 -8.26 -0.99 12.62
C GLN A 392 -7.93 -0.37 11.27
N PRO A 393 -6.66 -0.42 10.85
CA PRO A 393 -6.30 -0.05 9.49
C PRO A 393 -7.14 -0.80 8.45
N MET A 394 -7.55 -0.10 7.39
CA MET A 394 -8.45 -0.67 6.39
C MET A 394 -8.08 -0.28 4.98
N ASN A 395 -8.09 -1.28 4.09
CA ASN A 395 -8.09 -1.04 2.66
C ASN A 395 -9.45 -0.58 2.19
N ILE A 396 -9.48 0.22 1.12
CA ILE A 396 -10.74 0.56 0.45
C ILE A 396 -11.50 -0.69 0.03
N ASN A 397 -12.78 -0.73 0.32
CA ASN A 397 -13.69 -1.79 -0.09
C ASN A 397 -15.09 -1.24 -0.31
N PHE A 398 -15.93 -1.94 -1.10
CA PHE A 398 -17.26 -1.47 -1.42
C PHE A 398 -18.24 -1.41 -0.23
N SER A 399 -17.91 -2.02 0.92
CA SER A 399 -18.81 -2.00 2.08
C SER A 399 -18.82 -0.66 2.82
N ILE A 400 -17.74 0.14 2.70
CA ILE A 400 -17.67 1.48 3.29
C ILE A 400 -18.20 2.57 2.34
N ILE A 401 -18.32 2.29 1.04
CA ILE A 401 -18.92 3.21 0.07
C ILE A 401 -20.45 3.14 0.19
N ALA A 402 -21.11 4.29 0.13
CA ALA A 402 -22.56 4.35 0.24
C ALA A 402 -23.26 3.39 -0.75
N PRO A 403 -24.26 2.60 -0.33
CA PRO A 403 -24.94 1.65 -1.19
C PRO A 403 -25.72 2.33 -2.32
N LEU A 404 -26.12 1.55 -3.32
CA LEU A 404 -27.06 2.01 -4.34
C LEU A 404 -28.48 2.00 -3.77
N GLU A 405 -29.32 2.90 -4.23
CA GLU A 405 -30.76 2.91 -3.90
C GLU A 405 -31.46 1.67 -4.45
N GLN A 406 -31.05 1.23 -5.64
CA GLN A 406 -31.63 0.04 -6.29
C GLN A 406 -30.78 -1.21 -6.00
N ARG A 407 -31.46 -2.34 -5.76
CA ARG A 407 -30.84 -3.63 -5.51
C ARG A 407 -30.40 -4.30 -6.81
N ILE A 408 -29.10 -4.44 -7.01
CA ILE A 408 -28.50 -5.24 -8.09
C ILE A 408 -28.02 -6.58 -7.52
N ARG A 409 -28.46 -7.70 -8.12
CA ARG A 409 -28.16 -9.06 -7.60
C ARG A 409 -26.74 -9.54 -7.90
N LYS A 410 -26.25 -9.28 -9.12
CA LYS A 410 -24.93 -9.73 -9.52
C LYS A 410 -23.83 -8.80 -8.98
N LYS A 411 -22.89 -9.37 -8.23
CA LYS A 411 -21.84 -8.62 -7.53
C LYS A 411 -21.02 -7.71 -8.46
N ALA A 412 -20.60 -8.21 -9.62
CA ALA A 412 -19.80 -7.42 -10.57
C ALA A 412 -20.61 -6.23 -11.12
N GLU A 413 -21.86 -6.44 -11.52
CA GLU A 413 -22.74 -5.38 -12.02
C GLU A 413 -23.03 -4.33 -10.93
N LYS A 414 -23.25 -4.80 -9.67
CA LYS A 414 -23.44 -3.91 -8.52
C LYS A 414 -22.21 -3.04 -8.29
N ASN A 415 -21.00 -3.65 -8.26
CA ASN A 415 -19.77 -2.93 -8.01
C ASN A 415 -19.49 -1.91 -9.11
N LEU A 416 -19.71 -2.29 -10.37
CA LEU A 416 -19.52 -1.37 -11.51
C LEU A 416 -20.52 -0.19 -11.45
N ALA A 417 -21.77 -0.43 -11.06
CA ALA A 417 -22.77 0.64 -10.88
C ALA A 417 -22.38 1.62 -9.76
N ILE A 418 -21.82 1.11 -8.63
CA ILE A 418 -21.28 1.96 -7.56
C ILE A 418 -20.11 2.80 -8.10
N SER A 419 -19.20 2.17 -8.85
CA SER A 419 -18.04 2.85 -9.43
C SER A 419 -18.46 3.95 -10.41
N ASN A 420 -19.38 3.68 -11.32
CA ASN A 420 -19.83 4.68 -12.28
C ASN A 420 -20.46 5.89 -11.57
N ARG A 421 -21.35 5.66 -10.58
CA ARG A 421 -21.94 6.75 -9.77
C ARG A 421 -20.85 7.59 -9.08
N ALA A 422 -19.82 6.93 -8.51
CA ALA A 422 -18.72 7.63 -7.86
C ALA A 422 -17.94 8.50 -8.84
N LEU A 423 -17.65 7.97 -10.03
CA LEU A 423 -16.91 8.67 -11.07
C LEU A 423 -17.67 9.86 -11.66
N ASP A 424 -19.00 9.80 -11.72
CA ASP A 424 -19.84 10.95 -12.12
C ASP A 424 -19.71 12.09 -11.09
N VAL A 425 -19.69 11.75 -9.80
CA VAL A 425 -19.48 12.73 -8.72
C VAL A 425 -18.09 13.35 -8.80
N ILE A 426 -17.05 12.54 -8.99
CA ILE A 426 -15.66 13.05 -9.14
C ILE A 426 -15.52 13.97 -10.36
N GLN A 427 -16.18 13.63 -11.46
CA GLN A 427 -16.16 14.47 -12.65
C GLN A 427 -16.82 15.84 -12.37
N ALA A 428 -17.95 15.85 -11.70
CA ALA A 428 -18.62 17.08 -11.31
C ALA A 428 -17.77 17.94 -10.35
N LEU A 429 -17.05 17.32 -9.40
CA LEU A 429 -16.14 18.02 -8.51
C LEU A 429 -14.98 18.66 -9.29
N LYS A 430 -14.37 17.95 -10.22
CA LYS A 430 -13.29 18.47 -11.08
C LYS A 430 -13.78 19.67 -11.92
N GLU A 431 -14.97 19.59 -12.50
CA GLU A 431 -15.59 20.68 -13.27
C GLU A 431 -15.89 21.91 -12.41
N ALA A 432 -16.15 21.69 -11.10
CA ALA A 432 -16.32 22.79 -10.14
C ALA A 432 -15.01 23.44 -9.67
N GLY A 433 -13.85 22.97 -10.16
CA GLY A 433 -12.55 23.59 -9.91
C GLY A 433 -11.82 23.06 -8.65
N ILE A 434 -12.08 21.81 -8.29
CA ILE A 434 -11.39 21.12 -7.18
C ILE A 434 -10.10 20.45 -7.65
#